data_f808ff879ecb376a5c96d185941b4728
#
_entry.id   f808ff879ecb376a5c96d185941b4728
#
_cell.length_a   1.000
_cell.length_b   1.000
_cell.length_c   1.000
_cell.angle_alpha   90.00
_cell.angle_beta   90.00
_cell.angle_gamma   90.00
#
_symmetry.space_group_name_H-M   'P 1'
#
loop_
_entity.id
_entity.type
_entity.pdbx_description
1 polymer ?
#
loop_
_entity_poly.entity_id
_entity_poly.type
_entity_poly.pdbx_seq_one_letter_code
_entity_poly.pdbx_strand_id
1 'polypeptide(L)'
;VAHISDFIEAQGLVSGDRLPPERQLAAELGVSRATLSRALAALETRGRIEVRHGIGALVREPDVVPEPRGSGIEQQVADRAASAPAEVATAREAVLAGLARAAAVNPQASLRIAMLADDGRTRTFDHTWRCIRRLAGVSLLADLDDMLAASTPAPADGPEVSARLDVLADAIVAGDPSAAATACDGLLG
;
A
#
# COMPACT_ATOMS: atom_id res chain seq x y z
N VAL A 1 -19.08 0.25 7.77
CA VAL A 1 -18.02 -0.49 8.51
C VAL A 1 -17.00 0.49 9.05
N ALA A 2 -16.41 1.39 8.21
CA ALA A 2 -15.43 2.39 8.67
C ALA A 2 -15.92 3.17 9.91
N HIS A 3 -17.11 3.76 9.88
CA HIS A 3 -17.65 4.57 10.97
C HIS A 3 -17.77 3.84 12.33
N ILE A 4 -17.94 2.51 12.36
CA ILE A 4 -17.98 1.77 13.63
C ILE A 4 -16.56 1.53 14.14
N SER A 5 -15.61 1.26 13.27
CA SER A 5 -14.18 1.15 13.64
C SER A 5 -13.66 2.47 14.19
N ASP A 6 -13.95 3.58 13.49
CA ASP A 6 -13.60 4.94 13.94
C ASP A 6 -14.23 5.27 15.30
N PHE A 7 -15.47 4.82 15.54
CA PHE A 7 -16.15 4.98 16.84
C PHE A 7 -15.46 4.21 17.95
N ILE A 8 -15.08 2.93 17.71
CA ILE A 8 -14.35 2.10 18.68
C ILE A 8 -13.03 2.77 19.07
N GLU A 9 -12.29 3.27 18.11
CA GLU A 9 -11.02 3.97 18.33
C GLU A 9 -11.22 5.29 19.08
N ALA A 10 -12.19 6.10 18.65
CA ALA A 10 -12.49 7.40 19.27
C ALA A 10 -12.97 7.29 20.71
N GLN A 11 -13.66 6.20 21.06
CA GLN A 11 -14.12 5.92 22.43
C GLN A 11 -13.05 5.18 23.25
N GLY A 12 -11.92 4.81 22.66
CA GLY A 12 -10.85 4.08 23.34
C GLY A 12 -11.28 2.68 23.81
N LEU A 13 -12.25 2.06 23.12
CA LEU A 13 -12.76 0.74 23.48
C LEU A 13 -11.72 -0.33 23.15
N VAL A 14 -11.42 -1.18 24.13
CA VAL A 14 -10.47 -2.28 24.00
C VAL A 14 -11.17 -3.64 23.90
N SER A 15 -10.41 -4.68 23.60
CA SER A 15 -10.94 -6.05 23.55
C SER A 15 -11.62 -6.45 24.85
N GLY A 16 -12.83 -6.99 24.74
CA GLY A 16 -13.70 -7.33 25.86
C GLY A 16 -14.70 -6.23 26.23
N ASP A 17 -14.51 -5.01 25.76
CA ASP A 17 -15.44 -3.92 26.03
C ASP A 17 -16.74 -4.09 25.25
N ARG A 18 -17.83 -3.67 25.89
CA ARG A 18 -19.16 -3.77 25.32
C ARG A 18 -19.49 -2.54 24.48
N LEU A 19 -19.91 -2.75 23.25
CA LEU A 19 -20.49 -1.68 22.43
C LEU A 19 -21.82 -1.21 23.00
N PRO A 20 -22.17 0.08 22.84
CA PRO A 20 -23.50 0.57 23.19
C PRO A 20 -24.60 -0.25 22.51
N PRO A 21 -25.80 -0.33 23.10
CA PRO A 21 -26.94 -1.00 22.49
C PRO A 21 -27.18 -0.48 21.06
N GLU A 22 -27.53 -1.38 20.13
CA GLU A 22 -27.70 -1.03 18.70
C GLU A 22 -28.56 0.23 18.47
N ARG A 23 -29.60 0.43 19.28
CA ARG A 23 -30.47 1.61 19.18
C ARG A 23 -29.72 2.90 19.47
N GLN A 24 -28.84 2.88 20.47
CA GLN A 24 -28.03 4.04 20.86
C GLN A 24 -26.91 4.27 19.83
N LEU A 25 -26.20 3.23 19.46
CA LEU A 25 -25.10 3.29 18.48
C LEU A 25 -25.59 3.76 17.11
N ALA A 26 -26.79 3.34 16.67
CA ALA A 26 -27.39 3.81 15.42
C ALA A 26 -27.69 5.31 15.47
N ALA A 27 -28.17 5.82 16.62
CA ALA A 27 -28.46 7.23 16.80
C ALA A 27 -27.17 8.08 16.83
N GLU A 28 -26.13 7.61 17.52
CA GLU A 28 -24.83 8.30 17.60
C GLU A 28 -24.11 8.36 16.25
N LEU A 29 -24.21 7.29 15.47
CA LEU A 29 -23.61 7.23 14.12
C LEU A 29 -24.49 7.84 13.01
N GLY A 30 -25.72 8.27 13.33
CA GLY A 30 -26.65 8.86 12.37
C GLY A 30 -27.09 7.90 11.26
N VAL A 31 -27.14 6.58 11.53
CA VAL A 31 -27.49 5.55 10.54
C VAL A 31 -28.77 4.80 10.93
N SER A 32 -29.42 4.16 9.95
CA SER A 32 -30.56 3.30 10.23
C SER A 32 -30.14 2.03 11.00
N ARG A 33 -31.05 1.49 11.85
CA ARG A 33 -30.79 0.24 12.57
C ARG A 33 -30.45 -0.92 11.62
N ALA A 34 -31.11 -0.99 10.46
CA ALA A 34 -30.83 -2.01 9.45
C ALA A 34 -29.41 -1.87 8.86
N THR A 35 -28.94 -0.64 8.64
CA THR A 35 -27.58 -0.35 8.16
C THR A 35 -26.55 -0.73 9.23
N LEU A 36 -26.82 -0.37 10.50
CA LEU A 36 -25.95 -0.74 11.62
C LEU A 36 -25.86 -2.25 11.79
N SER A 37 -26.98 -2.97 11.78
CA SER A 37 -26.99 -4.43 11.92
C SER A 37 -26.17 -5.14 10.85
N ARG A 38 -26.26 -4.71 9.58
CA ARG A 38 -25.41 -5.23 8.51
C ARG A 38 -23.93 -4.93 8.74
N ALA A 39 -23.62 -3.74 9.22
CA ALA A 39 -22.25 -3.35 9.51
C ALA A 39 -21.66 -4.14 10.68
N LEU A 40 -22.45 -4.39 11.73
CA LEU A 40 -22.04 -5.25 12.85
C LEU A 40 -21.84 -6.71 12.39
N ALA A 41 -22.72 -7.27 11.57
CA ALA A 41 -22.53 -8.61 11.02
C ALA A 41 -21.25 -8.71 10.17
N ALA A 42 -20.92 -7.68 9.40
CA ALA A 42 -19.67 -7.62 8.62
C ALA A 42 -18.42 -7.51 9.53
N LEU A 43 -18.51 -6.85 10.68
CA LEU A 43 -17.41 -6.78 11.65
C LEU A 43 -17.28 -8.10 12.43
N GLU A 44 -18.38 -8.76 12.73
CA GLU A 44 -18.40 -10.09 13.35
C GLU A 44 -17.75 -11.13 12.43
N THR A 45 -18.09 -11.13 11.13
CA THR A 45 -17.46 -12.00 10.13
C THR A 45 -15.94 -11.78 10.04
N ARG A 46 -15.47 -10.56 10.32
CA ARG A 46 -14.04 -10.20 10.34
C ARG A 46 -13.39 -10.41 11.72
N GLY A 47 -14.10 -10.98 12.69
CA GLY A 47 -13.59 -11.22 14.04
C GLY A 47 -13.30 -9.96 14.87
N ARG A 48 -13.77 -8.77 14.42
CA ARG A 48 -13.56 -7.50 15.13
C ARG A 48 -14.54 -7.28 16.28
N ILE A 49 -15.67 -7.94 16.25
CA ILE A 49 -16.66 -7.98 17.32
C ILE A 49 -17.21 -9.39 17.48
N GLU A 50 -17.76 -9.68 18.66
CA GLU A 50 -18.50 -10.89 18.94
C GLU A 50 -19.91 -10.51 19.44
N VAL A 51 -20.95 -11.00 18.77
CA VAL A 51 -22.34 -10.79 19.21
C VAL A 51 -22.77 -11.94 20.10
N ARG A 52 -22.96 -11.67 21.39
CA ARG A 52 -23.47 -12.65 22.36
C ARG A 52 -24.94 -12.40 22.69
N HIS A 53 -25.76 -13.42 22.51
CA HIS A 53 -27.18 -13.33 22.81
C HIS A 53 -27.41 -12.91 24.28
N GLY A 54 -28.21 -11.86 24.50
CA GLY A 54 -28.51 -11.32 25.83
C GLY A 54 -27.44 -10.41 26.45
N ILE A 55 -26.21 -10.38 25.87
CA ILE A 55 -25.13 -9.53 26.37
C ILE A 55 -24.91 -8.33 25.43
N GLY A 56 -25.01 -8.53 24.10
CA GLY A 56 -24.77 -7.54 23.10
C GLY A 56 -23.46 -7.77 22.29
N ALA A 57 -23.01 -6.76 21.59
CA ALA A 57 -21.78 -6.82 20.83
C ALA A 57 -20.60 -6.42 21.72
N LEU A 58 -19.58 -7.25 21.75
CA LEU A 58 -18.31 -7.03 22.45
C LEU A 58 -17.22 -6.73 21.41
N VAL A 59 -16.37 -5.75 21.70
CA VAL A 59 -15.16 -5.53 20.91
C VAL A 59 -14.26 -6.75 21.08
N ARG A 60 -13.84 -7.33 19.99
CA ARG A 60 -12.73 -8.25 19.96
C ARG A 60 -11.53 -7.51 19.36
N GLU A 61 -10.38 -7.63 20.01
CA GLU A 61 -9.18 -7.66 19.21
C GLU A 61 -9.42 -8.78 18.21
N PRO A 62 -9.22 -8.54 16.89
CA PRO A 62 -9.13 -9.69 16.02
C PRO A 62 -8.21 -10.64 16.76
N ASP A 63 -8.71 -11.86 17.08
CA ASP A 63 -7.77 -12.91 17.42
C ASP A 63 -6.70 -12.72 16.38
N VAL A 64 -5.55 -12.22 16.77
CA VAL A 64 -4.32 -12.41 16.05
C VAL A 64 -4.12 -13.92 16.20
N VAL A 65 -4.94 -14.69 15.48
CA VAL A 65 -4.44 -15.90 14.84
C VAL A 65 -3.25 -15.30 14.16
N PRO A 66 -1.99 -15.60 14.57
CA PRO A 66 -0.86 -15.16 13.80
C PRO A 66 -1.20 -15.72 12.43
N GLU A 67 -1.79 -14.86 11.57
CA GLU A 67 -1.85 -15.09 10.15
C GLU A 67 -0.43 -15.52 9.88
N PRO A 68 -0.19 -16.73 9.35
CA PRO A 68 1.17 -17.22 9.15
C PRO A 68 1.87 -16.06 8.47
N ARG A 69 2.76 -15.43 9.23
CA ARG A 69 3.29 -14.08 8.98
C ARG A 69 3.73 -14.01 7.54
N GLY A 70 3.02 -13.27 6.73
CA GLY A 70 3.07 -13.30 5.28
C GLY A 70 1.89 -14.12 4.71
N SER A 71 1.15 -13.54 3.77
CA SER A 71 0.32 -14.33 2.85
C SER A 71 1.21 -15.45 2.29
N GLY A 72 0.66 -16.57 1.83
CA GLY A 72 1.49 -17.63 1.25
C GLY A 72 2.44 -17.11 0.17
N ILE A 73 2.10 -15.97 -0.47
CA ILE A 73 2.93 -15.27 -1.46
C ILE A 73 4.10 -14.55 -0.79
N GLU A 74 3.90 -13.82 0.31
CA GLU A 74 4.98 -13.12 1.02
C GLU A 74 6.03 -14.11 1.54
N GLN A 75 5.59 -15.24 2.10
CA GLN A 75 6.50 -16.29 2.54
C GLN A 75 7.24 -16.91 1.36
N GLN A 76 6.56 -17.17 0.23
CA GLN A 76 7.19 -17.66 -0.98
C GLN A 76 8.23 -16.67 -1.54
N VAL A 77 7.95 -15.38 -1.51
CA VAL A 77 8.91 -14.33 -1.91
C VAL A 77 10.12 -14.33 -0.98
N ALA A 78 9.92 -14.42 0.34
CA ALA A 78 11.02 -14.46 1.31
C ALA A 78 11.90 -15.72 1.12
N ASP A 79 11.28 -16.89 0.93
CA ASP A 79 12.00 -18.14 0.67
C ASP A 79 12.77 -18.07 -0.66
N ARG A 80 12.17 -17.45 -1.68
CA ARG A 80 12.81 -17.24 -2.98
C ARG A 80 13.96 -16.24 -2.87
N ALA A 81 13.80 -15.16 -2.11
CA ALA A 81 14.87 -14.20 -1.88
C ALA A 81 16.09 -14.80 -1.18
N ALA A 82 15.86 -15.78 -0.28
CA ALA A 82 16.94 -16.49 0.38
C ALA A 82 17.67 -17.48 -0.56
N SER A 83 16.93 -18.10 -1.52
CA SER A 83 17.49 -19.15 -2.40
C SER A 83 17.92 -18.63 -3.78
N ALA A 84 17.27 -17.59 -4.30
CA ALA A 84 17.49 -17.02 -5.62
C ALA A 84 17.25 -15.50 -5.63
N PRO A 85 18.07 -14.71 -4.94
CA PRO A 85 17.84 -13.27 -4.77
C PRO A 85 17.77 -12.51 -6.11
N ALA A 86 18.52 -12.95 -7.12
CA ALA A 86 18.48 -12.35 -8.46
C ALA A 86 17.11 -12.49 -9.15
N GLU A 87 16.37 -13.58 -8.90
CA GLU A 87 15.00 -13.72 -9.44
C GLU A 87 14.07 -12.69 -8.82
N VAL A 88 14.17 -12.46 -7.51
CA VAL A 88 13.34 -11.48 -6.80
C VAL A 88 13.69 -10.06 -7.23
N ALA A 89 14.98 -9.76 -7.43
CA ALA A 89 15.42 -8.48 -7.98
C ALA A 89 14.84 -8.24 -9.38
N THR A 90 14.95 -9.23 -10.28
CA THR A 90 14.37 -9.15 -11.62
C THR A 90 12.85 -8.96 -11.59
N ALA A 91 12.13 -9.68 -10.70
CA ALA A 91 10.70 -9.51 -10.55
C ALA A 91 10.34 -8.09 -10.06
N ARG A 92 11.13 -7.55 -9.12
CA ARG A 92 10.95 -6.19 -8.64
C ARG A 92 11.22 -5.17 -9.75
N GLU A 93 12.29 -5.30 -10.52
CA GLU A 93 12.58 -4.43 -11.66
C GLU A 93 11.43 -4.41 -12.68
N ALA A 94 10.80 -5.55 -12.96
CA ALA A 94 9.64 -5.62 -13.84
C ALA A 94 8.43 -4.84 -13.27
N VAL A 95 8.21 -4.89 -11.95
CA VAL A 95 7.17 -4.09 -11.28
C VAL A 95 7.51 -2.59 -11.34
N LEU A 96 8.78 -2.23 -11.10
CA LEU A 96 9.27 -0.85 -11.20
C LEU A 96 9.05 -0.31 -12.63
N ALA A 97 9.42 -1.07 -13.66
CA ALA A 97 9.19 -0.71 -15.05
C ALA A 97 7.69 -0.54 -15.37
N GLY A 98 6.82 -1.38 -14.80
CA GLY A 98 5.36 -1.25 -14.91
C GLY A 98 4.83 0.05 -14.32
N LEU A 99 5.30 0.43 -13.13
CA LEU A 99 4.95 1.70 -12.47
C LEU A 99 5.48 2.90 -13.25
N ALA A 100 6.72 2.84 -13.75
CA ALA A 100 7.31 3.90 -14.58
C ALA A 100 6.52 4.13 -15.87
N ARG A 101 6.13 3.06 -16.57
CA ARG A 101 5.24 3.14 -17.74
C ARG A 101 3.91 3.82 -17.40
N ALA A 102 3.27 3.40 -16.32
CA ALA A 102 2.00 3.98 -15.89
C ALA A 102 2.14 5.46 -15.54
N ALA A 103 3.22 5.85 -14.89
CA ALA A 103 3.52 7.24 -14.58
C ALA A 103 3.74 8.09 -15.85
N ALA A 104 4.46 7.55 -16.84
CA ALA A 104 4.74 8.25 -18.10
C ALA A 104 3.47 8.51 -18.93
N VAL A 105 2.49 7.61 -18.89
CA VAL A 105 1.22 7.80 -19.60
C VAL A 105 0.17 8.59 -18.77
N ASN A 106 0.52 9.09 -17.60
CA ASN A 106 -0.38 9.96 -16.83
C ASN A 106 -0.77 11.18 -17.68
N PRO A 107 -2.07 11.46 -17.90
CA PRO A 107 -2.50 12.50 -18.83
C PRO A 107 -2.17 13.91 -18.36
N GLN A 108 -1.86 14.10 -17.08
CA GLN A 108 -1.55 15.41 -16.50
C GLN A 108 -0.06 15.73 -16.65
N ALA A 109 0.34 16.22 -17.83
CA ALA A 109 1.74 16.59 -18.11
C ALA A 109 2.30 17.59 -17.07
N SER A 110 1.50 18.58 -16.66
CA SER A 110 1.89 19.54 -15.63
C SER A 110 2.21 18.90 -14.29
N LEU A 111 1.52 17.81 -13.94
CA LEU A 111 1.77 17.08 -12.69
C LEU A 111 3.07 16.27 -12.80
N ARG A 112 3.33 15.63 -13.95
CA ARG A 112 4.61 14.93 -14.19
C ARG A 112 5.80 15.90 -14.04
N ILE A 113 5.70 17.07 -14.67
CA ILE A 113 6.71 18.13 -14.57
C ILE A 113 6.87 18.61 -13.13
N ALA A 114 5.77 18.95 -12.45
CA ALA A 114 5.82 19.47 -11.09
C ALA A 114 6.43 18.49 -10.06
N MET A 115 6.32 17.18 -10.33
CA MET A 115 6.80 16.16 -9.41
C MET A 115 8.21 15.64 -9.75
N LEU A 116 8.61 15.69 -11.03
CA LEU A 116 9.82 15.01 -11.50
C LEU A 116 10.75 15.91 -12.35
N ALA A 117 10.40 17.18 -12.64
CA ALA A 117 11.34 18.06 -13.32
C ALA A 117 12.61 18.26 -12.48
N ASP A 118 13.72 18.47 -13.16
CA ASP A 118 14.99 18.77 -12.51
C ASP A 118 14.88 20.11 -11.74
N ASP A 119 15.18 20.05 -10.46
CA ASP A 119 15.24 21.19 -9.55
C ASP A 119 16.68 21.53 -9.11
N GLY A 120 17.68 20.92 -9.76
CA GLY A 120 19.10 21.08 -9.46
C GLY A 120 19.56 20.35 -8.19
N ARG A 121 18.74 19.46 -7.62
CA ARG A 121 19.08 18.66 -6.43
C ARG A 121 19.44 17.23 -6.82
N THR A 122 20.33 16.62 -6.06
CA THR A 122 20.60 15.19 -6.18
C THR A 122 19.35 14.38 -5.91
N ARG A 123 18.94 13.54 -6.86
CA ARG A 123 17.79 12.67 -6.68
C ARG A 123 18.12 11.51 -5.76
N THR A 124 17.19 11.18 -4.88
CA THR A 124 17.23 9.98 -4.06
C THR A 124 16.20 8.97 -4.57
N PHE A 125 16.50 7.68 -4.40
CA PHE A 125 15.59 6.62 -4.83
C PHE A 125 14.21 6.77 -4.17
N ASP A 126 14.17 6.90 -2.85
CA ASP A 126 12.92 6.96 -2.09
C ASP A 126 12.01 8.12 -2.50
N HIS A 127 12.58 9.32 -2.66
CA HIS A 127 11.79 10.49 -3.07
C HIS A 127 11.25 10.34 -4.49
N THR A 128 12.12 10.00 -5.43
CA THR A 128 11.73 9.83 -6.85
C THR A 128 10.70 8.72 -7.01
N TRP A 129 10.90 7.61 -6.31
CA TRP A 129 10.00 6.47 -6.37
C TRP A 129 8.60 6.76 -5.80
N ARG A 130 8.53 7.53 -4.72
CA ARG A 130 7.26 8.01 -4.16
C ARG A 130 6.49 8.88 -5.16
N CYS A 131 7.18 9.74 -5.90
CA CYS A 131 6.58 10.54 -6.96
C CYS A 131 6.05 9.67 -8.09
N ILE A 132 6.84 8.68 -8.55
CA ILE A 132 6.46 7.76 -9.62
C ILE A 132 5.22 6.95 -9.23
N ARG A 133 5.18 6.36 -8.03
CA ARG A 133 4.02 5.61 -7.53
C ARG A 133 2.75 6.47 -7.51
N ARG A 134 2.86 7.72 -7.08
CA ARG A 134 1.74 8.67 -7.06
C ARG A 134 1.25 9.00 -8.46
N LEU A 135 2.15 9.22 -9.41
CA LEU A 135 1.81 9.49 -10.82
C LEU A 135 1.20 8.26 -11.51
N ALA A 136 1.71 7.07 -11.24
CA ALA A 136 1.21 5.83 -11.80
C ALA A 136 -0.24 5.53 -11.39
N GLY A 137 -0.60 5.77 -10.13
CA GLY A 137 -1.95 5.56 -9.61
C GLY A 137 -2.43 4.09 -9.67
N VAL A 138 -1.50 3.12 -9.77
CA VAL A 138 -1.78 1.68 -9.87
C VAL A 138 -1.47 1.02 -8.53
N SER A 139 -2.50 0.85 -7.68
CA SER A 139 -2.34 0.32 -6.32
C SER A 139 -1.77 -1.10 -6.30
N LEU A 140 -2.23 -2.00 -7.17
CA LEU A 140 -1.75 -3.37 -7.21
C LEU A 140 -0.24 -3.46 -7.47
N LEU A 141 0.30 -2.67 -8.41
CA LEU A 141 1.74 -2.65 -8.66
C LEU A 141 2.51 -2.04 -7.48
N ALA A 142 1.92 -1.06 -6.80
CA ALA A 142 2.50 -0.48 -5.60
C ALA A 142 2.57 -1.50 -4.44
N ASP A 143 1.51 -2.29 -4.24
CA ASP A 143 1.47 -3.35 -3.23
C ASP A 143 2.49 -4.47 -3.54
N LEU A 144 2.64 -4.82 -4.82
CA LEU A 144 3.66 -5.78 -5.26
C LEU A 144 5.08 -5.25 -5.05
N ASP A 145 5.33 -3.95 -5.34
CA ASP A 145 6.63 -3.34 -5.05
C ASP A 145 6.95 -3.38 -3.56
N ASP A 146 5.99 -3.04 -2.69
CA ASP A 146 6.18 -3.08 -1.23
C ASP A 146 6.53 -4.51 -0.75
N MET A 147 5.85 -5.52 -1.29
CA MET A 147 6.14 -6.93 -0.97
C MET A 147 7.56 -7.35 -1.39
N LEU A 148 7.97 -6.99 -2.60
CA LEU A 148 9.29 -7.34 -3.13
C LEU A 148 10.40 -6.49 -2.47
N ALA A 149 10.12 -5.24 -2.12
CA ALA A 149 11.06 -4.34 -1.45
C ALA A 149 11.50 -4.84 -0.07
N ALA A 150 10.64 -5.59 0.62
CA ALA A 150 10.99 -6.22 1.89
C ALA A 150 12.19 -7.19 1.77
N SER A 151 12.36 -7.79 0.58
CA SER A 151 13.44 -8.76 0.31
C SER A 151 14.54 -8.22 -0.60
N THR A 152 14.31 -7.10 -1.27
CA THR A 152 15.27 -6.48 -2.19
C THR A 152 15.41 -5.00 -1.83
N PRO A 153 16.42 -4.60 -1.07
CA PRO A 153 16.57 -3.23 -0.62
C PRO A 153 16.71 -2.26 -1.79
N ALA A 154 16.35 -1.00 -1.55
CA ALA A 154 16.59 0.07 -2.50
C ALA A 154 18.11 0.26 -2.71
N PRO A 155 18.55 0.73 -3.88
CA PRO A 155 19.94 1.06 -4.10
C PRO A 155 20.37 2.18 -3.15
N ALA A 156 21.62 2.16 -2.71
CA ALA A 156 22.17 3.24 -1.92
C ALA A 156 22.23 4.53 -2.73
N ASP A 157 21.79 5.63 -2.13
CA ASP A 157 21.86 6.93 -2.79
C ASP A 157 23.31 7.29 -3.12
N GLY A 158 23.52 7.78 -4.33
CA GLY A 158 24.82 8.16 -4.83
C GLY A 158 24.74 8.82 -6.22
N PRO A 159 25.84 9.36 -6.73
CA PRO A 159 25.84 10.09 -7.99
C PRO A 159 25.43 9.21 -9.19
N GLU A 160 25.79 7.93 -9.18
CA GLU A 160 25.40 7.00 -10.24
C GLU A 160 23.90 6.71 -10.21
N VAL A 161 23.34 6.43 -9.03
CA VAL A 161 21.90 6.21 -8.84
C VAL A 161 21.13 7.47 -9.19
N SER A 162 21.60 8.64 -8.76
CA SER A 162 20.98 9.92 -9.10
C SER A 162 20.94 10.13 -10.62
N ALA A 163 22.02 9.88 -11.34
CA ALA A 163 22.06 10.02 -12.80
C ALA A 163 21.07 9.06 -13.50
N ARG A 164 20.92 7.82 -13.03
CA ARG A 164 19.92 6.88 -13.55
C ARG A 164 18.48 7.35 -13.26
N LEU A 165 18.25 7.90 -12.07
CA LEU A 165 16.96 8.47 -11.70
C LEU A 165 16.63 9.73 -12.50
N ASP A 166 17.62 10.52 -12.94
CA ASP A 166 17.42 11.65 -13.84
C ASP A 166 16.91 11.18 -15.20
N VAL A 167 17.56 10.16 -15.78
CA VAL A 167 17.10 9.55 -17.05
C VAL A 167 15.67 9.02 -16.94
N LEU A 168 15.35 8.36 -15.85
CA LEU A 168 14.00 7.85 -15.60
C LEU A 168 12.98 8.99 -15.46
N ALA A 169 13.31 10.02 -14.70
CA ALA A 169 12.46 11.18 -14.50
C ALA A 169 12.20 11.93 -15.81
N ASP A 170 13.25 12.14 -16.63
CA ASP A 170 13.14 12.80 -17.93
C ASP A 170 12.23 12.02 -18.88
N ALA A 171 12.36 10.70 -18.94
CA ALA A 171 11.48 9.85 -19.74
C ALA A 171 10.01 9.96 -19.32
N ILE A 172 9.74 10.00 -18.00
CA ILE A 172 8.37 10.16 -17.48
C ILE A 172 7.84 11.57 -17.76
N VAL A 173 8.65 12.61 -17.59
CA VAL A 173 8.27 14.00 -17.90
C VAL A 173 7.95 14.14 -19.37
N ALA A 174 8.75 13.55 -20.26
CA ALA A 174 8.52 13.52 -21.70
C ALA A 174 7.25 12.74 -22.09
N GLY A 175 6.76 11.85 -21.22
CA GLY A 175 5.62 10.98 -21.53
C GLY A 175 5.99 9.79 -22.41
N ASP A 176 7.21 9.31 -22.31
CA ASP A 176 7.69 8.12 -23.03
C ASP A 176 7.68 6.89 -22.14
N PRO A 177 6.66 6.02 -22.26
CA PRO A 177 6.55 4.83 -21.42
C PRO A 177 7.62 3.77 -21.73
N SER A 178 8.15 3.73 -22.94
CA SER A 178 9.17 2.76 -23.32
C SER A 178 10.53 3.15 -22.74
N ALA A 179 10.92 4.41 -22.90
CA ALA A 179 12.14 4.94 -22.29
C ALA A 179 12.09 4.85 -20.76
N ALA A 180 10.95 5.18 -20.16
CA ALA A 180 10.75 5.08 -18.71
C ALA A 180 10.91 3.64 -18.18
N ALA A 181 10.42 2.65 -18.93
CA ALA A 181 10.61 1.24 -18.54
C ALA A 181 12.06 0.81 -18.66
N THR A 182 12.72 1.14 -19.78
CA THR A 182 14.13 0.80 -20.02
C THR A 182 15.06 1.46 -18.99
N ALA A 183 14.73 2.66 -18.51
CA ALA A 183 15.49 3.32 -17.46
C ALA A 183 15.44 2.62 -16.09
N CYS A 184 14.51 1.67 -15.91
CA CYS A 184 14.44 0.83 -14.71
C CYS A 184 15.40 -0.38 -14.77
N ASP A 185 15.88 -0.75 -15.95
CA ASP A 185 16.76 -1.92 -16.12
C ASP A 185 18.07 -1.72 -15.36
N GLY A 186 18.39 -2.66 -14.46
CA GLY A 186 19.58 -2.60 -13.63
C GLY A 186 19.57 -1.47 -12.58
N LEU A 187 18.42 -0.90 -12.27
CA LEU A 187 18.31 0.16 -11.25
C LEU A 187 18.54 -0.38 -9.84
N LEU A 188 18.26 -1.65 -9.60
CA LEU A 188 18.46 -2.29 -8.31
C LEU A 188 19.86 -2.93 -8.12
N GLY A 189 20.70 -2.93 -9.13
CA GLY A 189 22.12 -3.34 -9.06
C GLY A 189 22.46 -4.54 -9.89
#